data_13ac7ee2b245530cd1a15f8acd7df3a9
#
_entry.id   13ac7ee2b245530cd1a15f8acd7df3a9
#
_cell.length_a   1.000
_cell.length_b   1.000
_cell.length_c   1.000
_cell.angle_alpha   90.00
_cell.angle_beta   90.00
_cell.angle_gamma   90.00
#
_symmetry.space_group_name_H-M   'P 1'
#
loop_
_entity.id
_entity.type
_entity.pdbx_description
1 polymer ?
#
loop_
_entity_poly.entity_id
_entity_poly.type
_entity_poly.pdbx_seq_one_letter_code
_entity_poly.pdbx_strand_id
1 'polypeptide(L)'
;MSDLVFRTEELTNNQIAELYVASDYEQSIIDKLKAPSPVLLIGSRGVGKSFLFKMSEIQMLQEFSEKKILPVFLTFRKASLLKTSNPEQFQNWMLSRICSEVLRALKKNRETIPNIWWIIIIGRRGFCRI
;
A
#
# COMPACT_ATOMS: atom_id res chain seq x y z
N MET A 1 -32.01 -7.56 5.00
CA MET A 1 -31.28 -6.87 3.91
C MET A 1 -30.10 -6.18 4.55
N SER A 2 -28.93 -6.76 4.47
CA SER A 2 -27.71 -6.18 5.04
C SER A 2 -27.22 -5.06 4.14
N ASP A 3 -27.03 -3.89 4.72
CA ASP A 3 -26.52 -2.72 4.01
C ASP A 3 -25.11 -2.99 3.47
N LEU A 4 -25.01 -3.16 2.17
CA LEU A 4 -23.79 -3.36 1.40
C LEU A 4 -22.99 -2.04 1.27
N VAL A 5 -22.64 -1.41 2.39
CA VAL A 5 -21.70 -0.28 2.37
C VAL A 5 -20.35 -0.77 2.88
N PHE A 6 -19.66 -1.56 2.08
CA PHE A 6 -18.28 -1.91 2.38
C PHE A 6 -17.34 -0.79 1.94
N ARG A 7 -16.62 -0.23 2.91
CA ARG A 7 -15.46 0.58 2.59
C ARG A 7 -14.33 -0.35 2.18
N THR A 8 -13.66 -0.07 1.06
CA THR A 8 -12.54 -0.88 0.56
C THR A 8 -11.47 -1.17 1.62
N GLU A 9 -11.34 -0.31 2.60
CA GLU A 9 -10.38 -0.45 3.69
C GLU A 9 -10.78 -1.46 4.75
N GLU A 10 -12.05 -1.84 4.80
CA GLU A 10 -12.61 -2.82 5.74
C GLU A 10 -12.65 -4.22 5.13
N LEU A 11 -12.44 -4.33 3.82
CA LEU A 11 -12.43 -5.59 3.10
C LEU A 11 -11.09 -6.30 3.25
N THR A 12 -11.16 -7.62 3.39
CA THR A 12 -9.98 -8.49 3.31
C THR A 12 -9.51 -8.63 1.85
N ASN A 13 -8.25 -9.00 1.64
CA ASN A 13 -7.71 -9.19 0.29
C ASN A 13 -8.51 -10.24 -0.52
N ASN A 14 -9.02 -11.30 0.14
CA ASN A 14 -9.82 -12.33 -0.51
C ASN A 14 -11.18 -11.77 -0.98
N GLN A 15 -11.86 -11.01 -0.14
CA GLN A 15 -13.12 -10.35 -0.49
C GLN A 15 -12.94 -9.34 -1.63
N ILE A 16 -11.83 -8.61 -1.64
CA ILE A 16 -11.52 -7.68 -2.74
C ILE A 16 -11.30 -8.45 -4.04
N ALA A 17 -10.57 -9.57 -4.02
CA ALA A 17 -10.33 -10.40 -5.18
C ALA A 17 -11.62 -11.04 -5.73
N GLU A 18 -12.53 -11.46 -4.85
CA GLU A 18 -13.84 -12.01 -5.24
C GLU A 18 -14.79 -10.98 -5.84
N LEU A 19 -14.74 -9.74 -5.34
CA LEU A 19 -15.58 -8.64 -5.82
C LEU A 19 -15.04 -8.00 -7.10
N TYR A 20 -13.80 -8.32 -7.48
CA TYR A 20 -13.16 -7.73 -8.64
C TYR A 20 -13.65 -8.39 -9.93
N VAL A 21 -14.40 -7.65 -10.70
CA VAL A 21 -14.72 -8.01 -12.08
C VAL A 21 -13.78 -7.25 -12.99
N ALA A 22 -12.77 -7.95 -13.49
CA ALA A 22 -11.76 -7.36 -14.36
C ALA A 22 -12.39 -6.83 -15.65
N SER A 23 -12.25 -5.54 -15.89
CA SER A 23 -12.40 -4.97 -17.23
C SER A 23 -11.01 -4.71 -17.82
N ASP A 24 -10.87 -4.80 -19.15
CA ASP A 24 -9.58 -4.54 -19.83
C ASP A 24 -9.03 -3.15 -19.50
N TYR A 25 -9.93 -2.18 -19.31
CA TYR A 25 -9.57 -0.81 -18.93
C TYR A 25 -8.97 -0.75 -17.50
N GLU A 26 -9.62 -1.38 -16.54
CA GLU A 26 -9.13 -1.40 -15.15
C GLU A 26 -7.82 -2.16 -15.04
N GLN A 27 -7.67 -3.27 -15.75
CA GLN A 27 -6.41 -4.02 -15.77
C GLN A 27 -5.27 -3.16 -16.36
N SER A 28 -5.53 -2.39 -17.41
CA SER A 28 -4.56 -1.44 -17.96
C SER A 28 -4.12 -0.37 -16.94
N ILE A 29 -5.02 0.09 -16.07
CA ILE A 29 -4.68 1.01 -14.98
C ILE A 29 -3.81 0.30 -13.93
N ILE A 30 -4.17 -0.91 -13.53
CA ILE A 30 -3.41 -1.70 -12.55
C ILE A 30 -1.99 -1.96 -13.07
N ASP A 31 -1.82 -2.30 -14.33
CA ASP A 31 -0.51 -2.53 -14.93
C ASP A 31 0.36 -1.26 -14.92
N LYS A 32 -0.25 -0.10 -15.15
CA LYS A 32 0.43 1.20 -15.00
C LYS A 32 0.82 1.48 -13.54
N LEU A 33 -0.05 1.15 -12.57
CA LEU A 33 0.26 1.31 -11.14
C LEU A 33 1.40 0.39 -10.67
N LYS A 34 1.60 -0.75 -11.33
CA LYS A 34 2.69 -1.70 -11.08
C LYS A 34 4.01 -1.30 -11.75
N ALA A 35 3.96 -0.36 -12.69
CA ALA A 35 5.15 0.14 -13.38
C ALA A 35 6.05 0.96 -12.44
N PRO A 36 7.37 1.02 -12.69
CA PRO A 36 8.29 1.77 -11.84
C PRO A 36 8.13 3.30 -11.94
N SER A 37 7.33 3.78 -12.87
CA SER A 37 7.06 5.21 -13.07
C SER A 37 6.03 5.74 -12.10
N PRO A 38 6.17 6.97 -11.58
CA PRO A 38 5.14 7.60 -10.76
C PRO A 38 3.82 7.74 -11.53
N VAL A 39 2.72 7.33 -10.90
CA VAL A 39 1.37 7.41 -11.48
C VAL A 39 0.46 8.23 -10.57
N LEU A 40 -0.23 9.21 -11.13
CA LEU A 40 -1.26 9.99 -10.45
C LEU A 40 -2.64 9.59 -10.97
N LEU A 41 -3.43 8.95 -10.11
CA LEU A 41 -4.80 8.54 -10.44
C LEU A 41 -5.79 9.60 -9.95
N ILE A 42 -6.37 10.34 -10.89
CA ILE A 42 -7.34 11.40 -10.64
C ILE A 42 -8.75 10.89 -10.98
N GLY A 43 -9.73 11.30 -10.19
CA GLY A 43 -11.13 10.98 -10.42
C GLY A 43 -12.00 11.38 -9.24
N SER A 44 -13.33 11.45 -9.44
CA SER A 44 -14.29 11.82 -8.41
C SER A 44 -14.28 10.83 -7.23
N ARG A 45 -14.93 11.22 -6.13
CA ARG A 45 -15.11 10.31 -4.98
C ARG A 45 -16.02 9.16 -5.38
N GLY A 46 -15.71 7.93 -4.96
CA GLY A 46 -16.54 6.76 -5.22
C GLY A 46 -16.22 5.99 -6.50
N VAL A 47 -15.37 6.49 -7.41
CA VAL A 47 -15.01 5.81 -8.67
C VAL A 47 -14.06 4.61 -8.53
N GLY A 48 -13.88 4.07 -7.33
CA GLY A 48 -13.10 2.85 -7.14
C GLY A 48 -11.57 3.01 -7.06
N LYS A 49 -11.02 4.24 -6.99
CA LYS A 49 -9.55 4.44 -6.94
C LYS A 49 -8.85 3.61 -5.87
N SER A 50 -9.37 3.62 -4.65
CA SER A 50 -8.78 2.84 -3.54
C SER A 50 -8.86 1.34 -3.80
N PHE A 51 -9.86 0.89 -4.53
CA PHE A 51 -10.02 -0.50 -4.92
C PHE A 51 -8.95 -0.91 -5.94
N LEU A 52 -8.68 -0.08 -6.95
CA LEU A 52 -7.61 -0.32 -7.94
C LEU A 52 -6.22 -0.38 -7.28
N PHE A 53 -5.94 0.52 -6.32
CA PHE A 53 -4.70 0.45 -5.54
C PHE A 53 -4.59 -0.84 -4.72
N LYS A 54 -5.70 -1.31 -4.14
CA LYS A 54 -5.71 -2.57 -3.41
C LYS A 54 -5.53 -3.77 -4.31
N MET A 55 -6.14 -3.77 -5.49
CA MET A 55 -5.95 -4.82 -6.49
C MET A 55 -4.51 -4.86 -6.99
N SER A 56 -3.89 -3.70 -7.25
CA SER A 56 -2.46 -3.65 -7.62
C SER A 56 -1.57 -4.20 -6.50
N GLU A 57 -1.86 -3.90 -5.22
CA GLU A 57 -1.16 -4.48 -4.07
C GLU A 57 -1.27 -6.01 -4.05
N ILE A 58 -2.47 -6.56 -4.25
CA ILE A 58 -2.71 -8.01 -4.25
C ILE A 58 -1.93 -8.69 -5.38
N GLN A 59 -2.02 -8.17 -6.61
CA GLN A 59 -1.30 -8.72 -7.76
C GLN A 59 0.22 -8.65 -7.57
N MET A 60 0.75 -7.54 -7.05
CA MET A 60 2.19 -7.42 -6.77
C MET A 60 2.66 -8.40 -5.69
N LEU A 61 1.83 -8.69 -4.67
CA LEU A 61 2.14 -9.71 -3.67
C LEU A 61 2.15 -11.13 -4.26
N GLN A 62 1.26 -11.44 -5.19
CA GLN A 62 1.25 -12.71 -5.91
C GLN A 62 2.51 -12.89 -6.77
N GLU A 63 2.98 -11.80 -7.37
CA GLU A 63 4.20 -11.76 -8.19
C GLU A 63 5.50 -11.61 -7.37
N PHE A 64 5.41 -11.57 -6.04
CA PHE A 64 6.57 -11.30 -5.18
C PHE A 64 7.69 -12.33 -5.33
N SER A 65 7.37 -13.60 -5.54
CA SER A 65 8.37 -14.68 -5.74
C SER A 65 9.27 -14.43 -6.95
N GLU A 66 8.75 -13.78 -7.97
CA GLU A 66 9.45 -13.47 -9.22
C GLU A 66 10.10 -12.09 -9.18
N LYS A 67 9.30 -11.06 -8.90
CA LYS A 67 9.71 -9.65 -9.01
C LYS A 67 10.44 -9.11 -7.79
N LYS A 68 10.29 -9.76 -6.62
CA LYS A 68 10.91 -9.31 -5.34
C LYS A 68 10.54 -7.88 -4.93
N ILE A 69 9.35 -7.41 -5.32
CA ILE A 69 8.83 -6.08 -4.99
C ILE A 69 7.74 -6.23 -3.94
N LEU A 70 7.94 -5.65 -2.75
CA LEU A 70 6.94 -5.61 -1.69
C LEU A 70 6.11 -4.33 -1.80
N PRO A 71 4.82 -4.40 -2.13
CA PRO A 71 3.96 -3.25 -2.15
C PRO A 71 3.63 -2.79 -0.72
N VAL A 72 3.59 -1.47 -0.51
CA VAL A 72 3.21 -0.88 0.77
C VAL A 72 2.10 0.13 0.54
N PHE A 73 0.91 -0.15 1.05
CA PHE A 73 -0.23 0.73 0.94
C PHE A 73 -0.21 1.80 2.04
N LEU A 74 -0.16 3.06 1.64
CA LEU A 74 -0.13 4.21 2.54
C LEU A 74 -1.38 5.08 2.40
N THR A 75 -1.88 5.58 3.51
CA THR A 75 -2.94 6.60 3.52
C THR A 75 -2.56 7.76 4.43
N PHE A 76 -2.74 8.98 3.94
CA PHE A 76 -2.47 10.22 4.66
C PHE A 76 -3.74 10.91 5.15
N ARG A 77 -4.87 10.19 5.25
CA ARG A 77 -6.17 10.76 5.67
C ARG A 77 -6.11 11.47 7.02
N LYS A 78 -5.25 11.01 7.93
CA LYS A 78 -5.07 11.62 9.26
C LYS A 78 -4.13 12.83 9.26
N ALA A 79 -3.55 13.21 8.12
CA ALA A 79 -2.69 14.39 8.02
C ALA A 79 -3.42 15.69 8.42
N SER A 80 -4.74 15.75 8.17
CA SER A 80 -5.58 16.88 8.59
C SER A 80 -5.71 17.05 10.11
N LEU A 81 -5.34 16.02 10.90
CA LEU A 81 -5.32 16.09 12.36
C LEU A 81 -4.05 16.74 12.90
N LEU A 82 -3.02 16.91 12.07
CA LEU A 82 -1.82 17.65 12.43
C LEU A 82 -2.14 19.15 12.38
N LYS A 83 -2.44 19.69 13.55
CA LYS A 83 -2.63 21.13 13.74
C LYS A 83 -1.28 21.86 13.84
N THR A 84 -0.41 21.65 12.87
CA THR A 84 0.90 22.28 12.86
C THR A 84 1.15 23.02 11.54
N SER A 85 1.69 24.21 11.63
CA SER A 85 2.23 24.96 10.50
C SER A 85 3.74 24.74 10.32
N ASN A 86 4.36 23.91 11.18
CA ASN A 86 5.78 23.61 11.08
C ASN A 86 6.04 22.48 10.05
N PRO A 87 6.77 22.76 8.96
CA PRO A 87 7.10 21.79 7.92
C PRO A 87 7.86 20.56 8.45
N GLU A 88 8.76 20.75 9.41
CA GLU A 88 9.56 19.66 9.98
C GLU A 88 8.69 18.65 10.74
N GLN A 89 7.71 19.12 11.48
CA GLN A 89 6.76 18.23 12.17
C GLN A 89 5.96 17.40 11.18
N PHE A 90 5.55 18.00 10.06
CA PHE A 90 4.86 17.26 9.00
C PHE A 90 5.76 16.21 8.36
N GLN A 91 7.02 16.55 8.04
CA GLN A 91 8.00 15.62 7.48
C GLN A 91 8.26 14.46 8.43
N ASN A 92 8.51 14.73 9.72
CA ASN A 92 8.76 13.71 10.73
C ASN A 92 7.56 12.77 10.89
N TRP A 93 6.35 13.31 10.91
CA TRP A 93 5.13 12.51 10.94
C TRP A 93 5.01 11.63 9.69
N MET A 94 5.25 12.19 8.51
CA MET A 94 5.17 11.46 7.25
C MET A 94 6.18 10.32 7.20
N LEU A 95 7.44 10.57 7.58
CA LEU A 95 8.48 9.55 7.64
C LEU A 95 8.15 8.46 8.66
N SER A 96 7.70 8.83 9.85
CA SER A 96 7.26 7.87 10.88
C SER A 96 6.11 7.00 10.36
N ARG A 97 5.18 7.58 9.61
CA ARG A 97 4.07 6.86 9.00
C ARG A 97 4.55 5.88 7.95
N ILE A 98 5.44 6.29 7.06
CA ILE A 98 6.05 5.43 6.03
C ILE A 98 6.78 4.25 6.71
N CYS A 99 7.67 4.51 7.66
CA CYS A 99 8.40 3.47 8.38
C CYS A 99 7.46 2.47 9.09
N SER A 100 6.42 2.98 9.73
CA SER A 100 5.43 2.15 10.42
C SER A 100 4.68 1.22 9.47
N GLU A 101 4.25 1.71 8.29
CA GLU A 101 3.54 0.88 7.31
C GLU A 101 4.46 -0.11 6.60
N VAL A 102 5.73 0.26 6.35
CA VAL A 102 6.74 -0.68 5.84
C VAL A 102 6.96 -1.83 6.82
N LEU A 103 7.16 -1.53 8.11
CA LEU A 103 7.32 -2.57 9.14
C LEU A 103 6.07 -3.45 9.26
N ARG A 104 4.88 -2.84 9.15
CA ARG A 104 3.61 -3.58 9.18
C ARG A 104 3.46 -4.49 7.97
N ALA A 105 3.80 -4.02 6.76
CA ALA A 105 3.78 -4.81 5.54
C ALA A 105 4.76 -5.99 5.60
N LEU A 106 5.97 -5.76 6.11
CA LEU A 106 6.96 -6.81 6.34
C LEU A 106 6.43 -7.87 7.33
N LYS A 107 5.87 -7.44 8.46
CA LYS A 107 5.31 -8.36 9.46
C LYS A 107 4.14 -9.17 8.90
N LYS A 108 3.24 -8.54 8.15
CA LYS A 108 2.07 -9.18 7.55
C LYS A 108 2.45 -10.27 6.53
N ASN A 109 3.51 -10.01 5.74
CA ASN A 109 3.94 -10.89 4.66
C ASN A 109 5.16 -11.72 5.04
N ARG A 110 5.36 -11.99 6.33
CA ARG A 110 6.52 -12.72 6.87
C ARG A 110 6.71 -14.09 6.24
N GLU A 111 5.65 -14.80 5.93
CA GLU A 111 5.70 -16.14 5.31
C GLU A 111 6.13 -16.08 3.84
N THR A 112 5.76 -15.01 3.15
CA THR A 112 6.09 -14.81 1.73
C THR A 112 7.51 -14.26 1.54
N ILE A 113 8.04 -13.56 2.57
CA ILE A 113 9.38 -12.95 2.51
C ILE A 113 10.39 -13.92 3.11
N PRO A 114 11.42 -14.38 2.34
CA PRO A 114 12.46 -15.27 2.86
C PRO A 114 13.15 -14.70 4.10
N ASN A 115 13.50 -15.57 5.07
CA ASN A 115 14.14 -15.18 6.32
C ASN A 115 15.44 -14.36 6.14
N ILE A 116 16.16 -14.57 5.04
CA ILE A 116 17.37 -13.82 4.68
C ILE A 116 17.12 -12.31 4.57
N TRP A 117 15.96 -11.90 4.07
CA TRP A 117 15.62 -10.48 3.93
C TRP A 117 15.41 -9.81 5.29
N TRP A 118 14.92 -10.54 6.28
CA TRP A 118 14.81 -10.04 7.65
C TRP A 118 16.17 -9.73 8.26
N ILE A 119 17.16 -10.55 7.99
CA ILE A 119 18.54 -10.35 8.46
C ILE A 119 19.14 -9.09 7.83
N ILE A 120 18.91 -8.85 6.55
CA ILE A 120 19.40 -7.65 5.85
C ILE A 120 18.74 -6.38 6.41
N ILE A 121 17.44 -6.41 6.68
CA ILE A 121 16.70 -5.26 7.23
C ILE A 121 17.11 -4.97 8.68
N ILE A 122 17.29 -6.00 9.51
CA ILE A 122 17.71 -5.87 10.90
C ILE A 122 19.21 -5.58 10.98
N GLY A 123 20.04 -6.17 10.13
CA GLY A 123 21.50 -6.01 10.13
C GLY A 123 21.97 -4.62 9.67
N ARG A 124 21.16 -3.86 8.93
CA ARG A 124 21.45 -2.45 8.60
C ARG A 124 20.94 -1.47 9.66
N ARG A 125 21.13 -1.77 10.94
CA ARG A 125 20.93 -0.80 12.05
C ARG A 125 21.82 0.44 11.97
N GLY A 126 22.57 0.64 10.91
CA GLY A 126 23.48 1.77 10.71
C GLY A 126 22.89 2.94 9.89
N PHE A 127 21.65 2.89 9.43
CA PHE A 127 21.10 3.92 8.52
C PHE A 127 19.85 4.62 9.05
N CYS A 128 19.79 4.86 10.35
CA CYS A 128 18.92 5.87 10.93
C CYS A 128 19.71 6.68 11.96
N ARG A 129 20.73 7.39 11.47
CA ARG A 129 21.27 8.58 12.12
C ARG A 129 20.92 9.76 11.21
N ILE A 130 19.86 10.40 11.54
CA ILE A 130 19.66 11.83 11.29
C ILE A 130 19.44 12.46 12.64
#